data_46ffeafde4f7744c0b02275e22c39019
#
_entry.id   46ffeafde4f7744c0b02275e22c39019
#
_cell.length_a   1.000
_cell.length_b   1.000
_cell.length_c   1.000
_cell.angle_alpha   90.00
_cell.angle_beta   90.00
_cell.angle_gamma   90.00
#
_symmetry.space_group_name_H-M   'P 1'
#
loop_
_entity.id
_entity.type
_entity.pdbx_description
1 polymer ?
#
loop_
_entity_poly.entity_id
_entity_poly.type
_entity_poly.pdbx_seq_one_letter_code
_entity_poly.pdbx_strand_id
1 'polypeptide(L)'
;MLGHKRIPSREGGVEIVVEELATRLVNKGYKVDVYNRKGNNVSDKNIKTKKIKKYKGVNIKTVFTINKKGIDALIYSFLASIRVTFGKYDCIHYHAEGSCAMIWIPHFMKKRTVVTIHGLDWQRAKWGGFATKYIKFGEKCAAKYADEIIVLSKNVQKYFKDTYNRDTVFIENGVNKPVLKSADIITEKYGLNGDDYILYLARIVPEKRLDLLIEAFRKTNTNKKLVIAGGASHTNDFMQKIEELAKQDERIIMTGFVQGEELEELFSNAYLYCLPSDVEGMPISLMEAMSYGRNCLISDIEENVQVCGEYGVTFKKSNLDDLTNKLNLCLNSKSRFEENVISDYILKRYNWDDVVEKTEKLYKSIL
;
A
#
# COMPACT_ATOMS: atom_id res chain seq x y z
N MET A 1 -17.56 5.37 -1.33
CA MET A 1 -16.10 5.37 -1.53
C MET A 1 -15.77 4.88 -2.93
N LEU A 2 -14.82 5.53 -3.62
CA LEU A 2 -14.39 5.20 -4.98
C LEU A 2 -12.91 5.58 -5.19
N GLY A 3 -12.32 5.14 -6.33
CA GLY A 3 -10.93 5.47 -6.70
C GLY A 3 -9.95 4.29 -6.60
N HIS A 4 -10.22 3.32 -5.73
CA HIS A 4 -9.48 2.06 -5.62
C HIS A 4 -9.86 1.08 -6.75
N LYS A 5 -9.17 -0.07 -6.82
CA LYS A 5 -9.54 -1.12 -7.78
C LYS A 5 -10.73 -1.93 -7.28
N ARG A 6 -10.61 -2.59 -6.13
CA ARG A 6 -11.66 -3.41 -5.51
C ARG A 6 -11.38 -3.74 -4.05
N ILE A 7 -12.44 -4.06 -3.32
CA ILE A 7 -12.40 -4.73 -2.02
C ILE A 7 -13.33 -5.97 -2.05
N PRO A 8 -13.01 -7.07 -1.33
CA PRO A 8 -11.74 -7.29 -0.65
C PRO A 8 -10.60 -7.52 -1.63
N SER A 9 -9.41 -7.03 -1.30
CA SER A 9 -8.19 -7.27 -2.07
C SER A 9 -6.94 -6.87 -1.30
N ARG A 10 -5.87 -7.64 -1.46
CA ARG A 10 -4.53 -7.36 -0.93
C ARG A 10 -3.56 -6.87 -2.03
N GLU A 11 -4.04 -6.52 -3.22
CA GLU A 11 -3.20 -6.10 -4.35
C GLU A 11 -2.48 -4.75 -4.15
N GLY A 12 -2.92 -3.93 -3.21
CA GLY A 12 -2.29 -2.65 -2.93
C GLY A 12 -2.77 -2.00 -1.64
N GLY A 13 -1.99 -1.05 -1.13
CA GLY A 13 -2.31 -0.36 0.12
C GLY A 13 -3.62 0.41 0.09
N VAL A 14 -4.00 0.99 -1.06
CA VAL A 14 -5.27 1.73 -1.20
C VAL A 14 -6.47 0.82 -0.96
N GLU A 15 -6.42 -0.41 -1.47
CA GLU A 15 -7.47 -1.42 -1.28
C GLU A 15 -7.62 -1.78 0.20
N ILE A 16 -6.51 -1.95 0.91
CA ILE A 16 -6.50 -2.23 2.36
C ILE A 16 -7.12 -1.06 3.13
N VAL A 17 -6.71 0.17 2.85
CA VAL A 17 -7.28 1.37 3.51
C VAL A 17 -8.78 1.48 3.30
N VAL A 18 -9.26 1.28 2.07
CA VAL A 18 -10.70 1.35 1.76
C VAL A 18 -11.46 0.24 2.46
N GLU A 19 -10.92 -0.98 2.52
CA GLU A 19 -11.54 -2.11 3.21
C GLU A 19 -11.65 -1.85 4.71
N GLU A 20 -10.55 -1.46 5.36
CA GLU A 20 -10.50 -1.21 6.80
C GLU A 20 -11.41 -0.04 7.20
N LEU A 21 -11.37 1.06 6.46
CA LEU A 21 -12.22 2.22 6.71
C LEU A 21 -13.70 1.89 6.49
N ALA A 22 -14.05 1.25 5.38
CA ALA A 22 -15.44 0.95 5.03
C ALA A 22 -16.08 -0.03 6.02
N THR A 23 -15.38 -1.10 6.39
CA THR A 23 -15.91 -2.11 7.30
C THR A 23 -16.09 -1.58 8.73
N ARG A 24 -15.14 -0.77 9.22
CA ARG A 24 -15.25 -0.15 10.55
C ARG A 24 -16.34 0.90 10.62
N LEU A 25 -16.52 1.70 9.57
CA LEU A 25 -17.64 2.64 9.50
C LEU A 25 -19.01 1.92 9.52
N VAL A 26 -19.11 0.77 8.83
CA VAL A 26 -20.34 -0.06 8.91
C VAL A 26 -20.57 -0.55 10.32
N ASN A 27 -19.53 -1.00 11.04
CA ASN A 27 -19.66 -1.41 12.45
C ASN A 27 -20.07 -0.25 13.38
N LYS A 28 -19.78 0.99 13.01
CA LYS A 28 -20.27 2.22 13.69
C LYS A 28 -21.69 2.64 13.26
N GLY A 29 -22.37 1.86 12.42
CA GLY A 29 -23.76 2.10 11.99
C GLY A 29 -23.92 2.90 10.69
N TYR A 30 -22.83 3.26 10.00
CA TYR A 30 -22.91 3.95 8.72
C TYR A 30 -23.31 3.01 7.58
N LYS A 31 -24.07 3.53 6.62
CA LYS A 31 -24.33 2.83 5.35
C LYS A 31 -23.20 3.18 4.36
N VAL A 32 -22.35 2.21 4.03
CA VAL A 32 -21.20 2.42 3.16
C VAL A 32 -21.38 1.67 1.85
N ASP A 33 -21.30 2.41 0.75
CA ASP A 33 -21.24 1.89 -0.60
C ASP A 33 -19.82 2.04 -1.15
N VAL A 34 -19.26 0.97 -1.67
CA VAL A 34 -17.92 0.95 -2.27
C VAL A 34 -18.03 0.60 -3.75
N TYR A 35 -17.39 1.41 -4.60
CA TYR A 35 -17.45 1.28 -6.06
C TYR A 35 -16.20 0.56 -6.57
N ASN A 36 -16.32 -0.75 -6.81
CA ASN A 36 -15.23 -1.57 -7.37
C ASN A 36 -15.14 -1.43 -8.88
N ARG A 37 -13.92 -1.49 -9.44
CA ARG A 37 -13.72 -1.65 -10.89
C ARG A 37 -14.13 -3.05 -11.32
N LYS A 38 -14.78 -3.15 -12.49
CA LYS A 38 -14.94 -4.43 -13.18
C LYS A 38 -13.58 -4.88 -13.74
N GLY A 39 -13.23 -6.15 -13.60
CA GLY A 39 -11.98 -6.71 -14.12
C GLY A 39 -11.42 -7.80 -13.22
N ASN A 40 -10.31 -8.41 -13.63
CA ASN A 40 -9.59 -9.43 -12.89
C ASN A 40 -8.48 -8.80 -12.00
N ASN A 41 -7.93 -9.59 -11.11
CA ASN A 41 -6.73 -9.19 -10.37
C ASN A 41 -5.57 -8.97 -11.34
N VAL A 42 -4.73 -7.98 -11.03
CA VAL A 42 -3.56 -7.66 -11.84
C VAL A 42 -2.37 -8.50 -11.41
N SER A 43 -2.25 -8.75 -10.10
CA SER A 43 -1.14 -9.50 -9.49
C SER A 43 -1.23 -11.01 -9.73
N ASP A 44 -2.44 -11.55 -9.88
CA ASP A 44 -2.67 -12.94 -10.27
C ASP A 44 -3.92 -13.07 -11.14
N LYS A 45 -3.72 -13.35 -12.43
CA LYS A 45 -4.79 -13.53 -13.42
C LYS A 45 -5.61 -14.81 -13.19
N ASN A 46 -5.08 -15.76 -12.44
CA ASN A 46 -5.76 -17.03 -12.13
C ASN A 46 -6.79 -16.89 -11.03
N ILE A 47 -6.68 -15.85 -10.20
CA ILE A 47 -7.68 -15.56 -9.16
C ILE A 47 -8.92 -14.94 -9.84
N LYS A 48 -9.93 -15.80 -10.11
CA LYS A 48 -11.24 -15.34 -10.57
C LYS A 48 -11.92 -14.52 -9.47
N THR A 49 -12.11 -13.24 -9.73
CA THR A 49 -12.85 -12.38 -8.81
C THR A 49 -14.33 -12.73 -8.85
N LYS A 50 -14.84 -13.29 -7.75
CA LYS A 50 -16.29 -13.50 -7.60
C LYS A 50 -17.00 -12.13 -7.58
N LYS A 51 -18.10 -12.00 -8.30
CA LYS A 51 -18.95 -10.81 -8.26
C LYS A 51 -19.70 -10.81 -6.93
N ILE A 52 -19.20 -10.05 -5.97
CA ILE A 52 -19.84 -9.89 -4.65
C ILE A 52 -20.66 -8.61 -4.63
N LYS A 53 -21.82 -8.66 -3.99
CA LYS A 53 -22.71 -7.49 -3.80
C LYS A 53 -22.59 -6.88 -2.39
N LYS A 54 -22.11 -7.67 -1.43
CA LYS A 54 -21.93 -7.27 -0.03
C LYS A 54 -20.72 -7.95 0.58
N TYR A 55 -19.95 -7.21 1.37
CA TYR A 55 -18.77 -7.72 2.07
C TYR A 55 -18.68 -7.09 3.45
N LYS A 56 -18.67 -7.90 4.53
CA LYS A 56 -18.64 -7.43 5.94
C LYS A 56 -19.58 -6.22 6.18
N GLY A 57 -20.81 -6.29 5.68
CA GLY A 57 -21.79 -5.22 5.79
C GLY A 57 -21.70 -4.08 4.77
N VAL A 58 -20.56 -3.91 4.09
CA VAL A 58 -20.33 -2.92 3.03
C VAL A 58 -21.05 -3.33 1.74
N ASN A 59 -21.78 -2.41 1.10
CA ASN A 59 -22.40 -2.66 -0.19
C ASN A 59 -21.36 -2.46 -1.31
N ILE A 60 -21.20 -3.46 -2.17
CA ILE A 60 -20.26 -3.43 -3.28
C ILE A 60 -20.99 -3.14 -4.59
N LYS A 61 -20.64 -2.04 -5.23
CA LYS A 61 -21.16 -1.62 -6.54
C LYS A 61 -20.06 -1.74 -7.59
N THR A 62 -20.24 -2.64 -8.56
CA THR A 62 -19.26 -2.80 -9.64
C THR A 62 -19.53 -1.80 -10.76
N VAL A 63 -18.49 -1.06 -11.16
CA VAL A 63 -18.52 -0.09 -12.26
C VAL A 63 -17.81 -0.68 -13.47
N PHE A 64 -18.42 -0.52 -14.63
CA PHE A 64 -17.85 -0.94 -15.90
C PHE A 64 -16.54 -0.23 -16.21
N THR A 65 -15.60 -0.93 -16.79
CA THR A 65 -14.40 -0.39 -17.39
C THR A 65 -13.90 -1.29 -18.50
N ILE A 66 -13.01 -0.76 -19.35
CA ILE A 66 -12.36 -1.50 -20.44
C ILE A 66 -10.99 -1.94 -19.96
N ASN A 67 -10.62 -3.19 -20.20
CA ASN A 67 -9.33 -3.75 -19.75
C ASN A 67 -8.18 -3.31 -20.67
N LYS A 68 -7.89 -1.98 -20.67
CA LYS A 68 -6.74 -1.36 -21.34
C LYS A 68 -5.98 -0.47 -20.36
N LYS A 69 -4.65 -0.63 -20.30
CA LYS A 69 -3.75 0.13 -19.41
C LYS A 69 -4.04 1.63 -19.48
N GLY A 70 -4.37 2.25 -18.34
CA GLY A 70 -4.65 3.67 -18.20
C GLY A 70 -6.09 4.10 -18.56
N ILE A 71 -6.69 3.52 -19.60
CA ILE A 71 -8.07 3.80 -20.02
C ILE A 71 -9.08 3.22 -19.03
N ASP A 72 -8.75 2.09 -18.42
CA ASP A 72 -9.56 1.43 -17.40
C ASP A 72 -9.84 2.37 -16.21
N ALA A 73 -8.81 3.03 -15.71
CA ALA A 73 -8.90 3.97 -14.59
C ALA A 73 -9.73 5.20 -14.95
N LEU A 74 -9.56 5.74 -16.16
CA LEU A 74 -10.27 6.93 -16.64
C LEU A 74 -11.78 6.65 -16.79
N ILE A 75 -12.15 5.59 -17.52
CA ILE A 75 -13.57 5.21 -17.72
C ILE A 75 -14.23 4.90 -16.38
N TYR A 76 -13.55 4.13 -15.52
CA TYR A 76 -14.06 3.85 -14.18
C TYR A 76 -14.30 5.14 -13.39
N SER A 77 -13.31 6.06 -13.34
CA SER A 77 -13.42 7.30 -12.57
C SER A 77 -14.56 8.17 -13.05
N PHE A 78 -14.75 8.27 -14.36
CA PHE A 78 -15.85 9.02 -14.95
C PHE A 78 -17.22 8.41 -14.60
N LEU A 79 -17.43 7.13 -14.88
CA LEU A 79 -18.71 6.45 -14.63
C LEU A 79 -19.03 6.34 -13.12
N ALA A 80 -18.01 6.12 -12.28
CA ALA A 80 -18.20 6.10 -10.83
C ALA A 80 -18.60 7.48 -10.32
N SER A 81 -17.93 8.54 -10.77
CA SER A 81 -18.26 9.93 -10.36
C SER A 81 -19.67 10.33 -10.75
N ILE A 82 -20.13 9.98 -11.95
CA ILE A 82 -21.55 10.19 -12.35
C ILE A 82 -22.48 9.42 -11.39
N ARG A 83 -22.23 8.11 -11.16
CA ARG A 83 -23.13 7.30 -10.33
C ARG A 83 -23.22 7.78 -8.88
N VAL A 84 -22.09 8.21 -8.27
CA VAL A 84 -22.12 8.74 -6.90
C VAL A 84 -22.82 10.10 -6.83
N THR A 85 -22.68 10.93 -7.86
CA THR A 85 -23.29 12.26 -7.92
C THR A 85 -24.82 12.18 -7.87
N PHE A 86 -25.42 11.25 -8.61
CA PHE A 86 -26.88 11.04 -8.60
C PHE A 86 -27.34 10.08 -7.49
N GLY A 87 -26.41 9.55 -6.69
CA GLY A 87 -26.72 8.76 -5.51
C GLY A 87 -27.17 9.61 -4.31
N LYS A 88 -27.91 8.99 -3.39
CA LYS A 88 -28.29 9.61 -2.11
C LYS A 88 -27.17 9.37 -1.08
N TYR A 89 -26.10 10.18 -1.16
CA TYR A 89 -24.94 10.13 -0.27
C TYR A 89 -24.77 11.46 0.43
N ASP A 90 -24.52 11.40 1.74
CA ASP A 90 -24.19 12.55 2.55
C ASP A 90 -22.76 13.01 2.24
N CYS A 91 -21.82 12.05 2.11
CA CYS A 91 -20.43 12.28 1.78
C CYS A 91 -19.93 11.32 0.70
N ILE A 92 -19.12 11.81 -0.23
CA ILE A 92 -18.45 11.03 -1.27
C ILE A 92 -16.93 11.06 -1.01
N HIS A 93 -16.32 9.90 -0.76
CA HIS A 93 -14.89 9.81 -0.48
C HIS A 93 -14.13 9.22 -1.67
N TYR A 94 -13.23 10.01 -2.24
CA TYR A 94 -12.34 9.64 -3.32
C TYR A 94 -10.99 9.14 -2.77
N HIS A 95 -10.46 8.09 -3.36
CA HIS A 95 -9.13 7.58 -3.04
C HIS A 95 -8.22 7.64 -4.27
N ALA A 96 -6.98 8.11 -4.09
CA ALA A 96 -5.96 8.33 -5.11
C ALA A 96 -6.25 9.47 -6.11
N GLU A 97 -5.19 10.11 -6.56
CA GLU A 97 -5.20 11.33 -7.39
C GLU A 97 -5.90 11.13 -8.74
N GLY A 98 -5.65 9.99 -9.41
CA GLY A 98 -6.20 9.75 -10.75
C GLY A 98 -7.73 9.77 -10.80
N SER A 99 -8.42 9.33 -9.75
CA SER A 99 -9.88 9.37 -9.67
C SER A 99 -10.42 10.78 -9.47
N CYS A 100 -9.63 11.66 -8.85
CA CYS A 100 -10.01 13.04 -8.54
C CYS A 100 -10.11 13.94 -9.78
N ALA A 101 -9.62 13.51 -10.94
CA ALA A 101 -9.82 14.22 -12.20
C ALA A 101 -11.31 14.46 -12.53
N MET A 102 -12.21 13.69 -11.92
CA MET A 102 -13.66 13.79 -12.11
C MET A 102 -14.42 14.38 -10.90
N ILE A 103 -13.72 14.85 -9.85
CA ILE A 103 -14.35 15.36 -8.61
C ILE A 103 -15.16 16.63 -8.83
N TRP A 104 -14.88 17.38 -9.89
CA TRP A 104 -15.64 18.56 -10.26
C TRP A 104 -17.14 18.23 -10.56
N ILE A 105 -17.46 16.99 -11.01
CA ILE A 105 -18.84 16.55 -11.29
C ILE A 105 -19.71 16.62 -10.03
N PRO A 106 -19.41 15.91 -8.93
CA PRO A 106 -20.18 16.03 -7.69
C PRO A 106 -20.07 17.42 -7.05
N HIS A 107 -18.94 18.11 -7.19
CA HIS A 107 -18.76 19.46 -6.65
C HIS A 107 -19.78 20.44 -7.23
N PHE A 108 -19.96 20.52 -8.56
CA PHE A 108 -20.96 21.39 -9.18
C PHE A 108 -22.40 21.00 -8.86
N MET A 109 -22.62 19.75 -8.45
CA MET A 109 -23.91 19.28 -7.94
C MET A 109 -24.05 19.47 -6.42
N LYS A 110 -23.17 20.26 -5.80
CA LYS A 110 -23.15 20.60 -4.36
C LYS A 110 -23.11 19.37 -3.44
N LYS A 111 -22.44 18.29 -3.90
CA LYS A 111 -22.18 17.10 -3.07
C LYS A 111 -20.94 17.30 -2.23
N ARG A 112 -20.98 16.86 -0.97
CA ARG A 112 -19.82 16.89 -0.06
C ARG A 112 -18.81 15.83 -0.46
N THR A 113 -17.56 16.23 -0.55
CA THR A 113 -16.48 15.39 -1.06
C THR A 113 -15.26 15.41 -0.17
N VAL A 114 -14.74 14.23 0.13
CA VAL A 114 -13.44 14.04 0.80
C VAL A 114 -12.50 13.30 -0.15
N VAL A 115 -11.23 13.62 -0.10
CA VAL A 115 -10.18 12.94 -0.88
C VAL A 115 -9.12 12.41 0.06
N THR A 116 -8.69 11.16 -0.11
CA THR A 116 -7.44 10.66 0.49
C THR A 116 -6.36 10.53 -0.58
N ILE A 117 -5.26 11.27 -0.42
CA ILE A 117 -4.04 11.19 -1.22
C ILE A 117 -3.10 10.17 -0.58
N HIS A 118 -2.91 9.03 -1.24
CA HIS A 118 -2.09 7.91 -0.74
C HIS A 118 -0.60 8.03 -1.05
N GLY A 119 -0.15 9.18 -1.47
CA GLY A 119 1.20 9.52 -1.92
C GLY A 119 1.13 10.21 -3.28
N LEU A 120 2.23 10.81 -3.70
CA LEU A 120 2.30 11.52 -4.99
C LEU A 120 2.48 10.49 -6.13
N ASP A 121 1.38 9.97 -6.63
CA ASP A 121 1.37 8.87 -7.63
C ASP A 121 2.14 9.21 -8.91
N TRP A 122 2.24 10.48 -9.28
CA TRP A 122 2.97 10.93 -10.46
C TRP A 122 4.49 10.74 -10.36
N GLN A 123 5.04 10.54 -9.16
CA GLN A 123 6.46 10.23 -8.93
C GLN A 123 6.82 8.78 -9.27
N ARG A 124 5.83 7.91 -9.43
CA ARG A 124 6.05 6.48 -9.70
C ARG A 124 6.51 6.26 -11.13
N ALA A 125 7.60 5.51 -11.30
CA ALA A 125 8.26 5.24 -12.59
C ALA A 125 7.35 4.61 -13.67
N LYS A 126 6.28 3.92 -13.26
CA LYS A 126 5.33 3.26 -14.18
C LYS A 126 4.50 4.20 -15.04
N TRP A 127 4.47 5.51 -14.73
CA TRP A 127 3.65 6.49 -15.42
C TRP A 127 4.46 7.23 -16.47
N GLY A 128 4.14 7.05 -17.76
CA GLY A 128 4.69 7.85 -18.87
C GLY A 128 4.00 9.20 -19.00
N GLY A 129 4.52 10.07 -19.86
CA GLY A 129 4.18 11.50 -19.96
C GLY A 129 2.69 11.87 -19.91
N PHE A 130 1.80 11.17 -20.64
CA PHE A 130 0.36 11.47 -20.61
C PHE A 130 -0.28 11.08 -19.28
N ALA A 131 0.04 9.89 -18.76
CA ALA A 131 -0.51 9.42 -17.49
C ALA A 131 -0.07 10.30 -16.31
N THR A 132 1.18 10.74 -16.30
CA THR A 132 1.69 11.70 -15.30
C THR A 132 0.91 13.04 -15.37
N LYS A 133 0.66 13.57 -16.57
CA LYS A 133 -0.15 14.80 -16.75
C LYS A 133 -1.58 14.61 -16.24
N TYR A 134 -2.19 13.45 -16.51
CA TYR A 134 -3.54 13.14 -16.03
C TYR A 134 -3.60 13.02 -14.50
N ILE A 135 -2.61 12.38 -13.87
CA ILE A 135 -2.55 12.28 -12.39
C ILE A 135 -2.39 13.66 -11.76
N LYS A 136 -1.47 14.49 -12.29
CA LYS A 136 -1.31 15.88 -11.82
C LYS A 136 -2.56 16.74 -12.06
N PHE A 137 -3.30 16.48 -13.12
CA PHE A 137 -4.59 17.13 -13.32
C PHE A 137 -5.61 16.70 -12.25
N GLY A 138 -5.65 15.42 -11.92
CA GLY A 138 -6.49 14.90 -10.82
C GLY A 138 -6.12 15.51 -9.47
N GLU A 139 -4.83 15.60 -9.16
CA GLU A 139 -4.30 16.26 -7.97
C GLU A 139 -4.75 17.74 -7.90
N LYS A 140 -4.61 18.48 -9.00
CA LYS A 140 -5.09 19.87 -9.11
C LYS A 140 -6.62 19.97 -8.91
N CYS A 141 -7.37 19.01 -9.45
CA CYS A 141 -8.82 18.96 -9.27
C CYS A 141 -9.17 18.67 -7.80
N ALA A 142 -8.45 17.77 -7.13
CA ALA A 142 -8.62 17.52 -5.70
C ALA A 142 -8.36 18.79 -4.88
N ALA A 143 -7.22 19.46 -5.12
CA ALA A 143 -6.87 20.70 -4.43
C ALA A 143 -7.92 21.79 -4.60
N LYS A 144 -8.56 21.88 -5.78
CA LYS A 144 -9.52 22.94 -6.11
C LYS A 144 -10.96 22.64 -5.67
N TYR A 145 -11.39 21.38 -5.77
CA TYR A 145 -12.83 21.05 -5.70
C TYR A 145 -13.22 20.17 -4.51
N ALA A 146 -12.26 19.53 -3.80
CA ALA A 146 -12.60 18.77 -2.61
C ALA A 146 -12.98 19.69 -1.45
N ASP A 147 -13.99 19.30 -0.66
CA ASP A 147 -14.29 19.98 0.61
C ASP A 147 -13.11 19.77 1.56
N GLU A 148 -12.67 18.51 1.74
CA GLU A 148 -11.51 18.17 2.56
C GLU A 148 -10.56 17.19 1.88
N ILE A 149 -9.27 17.29 2.22
CA ILE A 149 -8.21 16.41 1.71
C ILE A 149 -7.45 15.80 2.87
N ILE A 150 -7.42 14.46 2.90
CA ILE A 150 -6.61 13.67 3.82
C ILE A 150 -5.28 13.33 3.12
N VAL A 151 -4.18 13.50 3.83
CA VAL A 151 -2.82 13.11 3.41
C VAL A 151 -2.18 12.22 4.45
N LEU A 152 -1.27 11.33 4.02
CA LEU A 152 -0.67 10.29 4.85
C LEU A 152 0.73 10.62 5.36
N SER A 153 1.34 11.69 4.87
CA SER A 153 2.65 12.16 5.34
C SER A 153 2.69 13.70 5.43
N LYS A 154 3.56 14.19 6.32
CA LYS A 154 3.79 15.63 6.47
C LYS A 154 4.43 16.26 5.24
N ASN A 155 5.23 15.49 4.50
CA ASN A 155 5.79 15.92 3.21
C ASN A 155 4.69 16.24 2.20
N VAL A 156 3.70 15.35 2.06
CA VAL A 156 2.56 15.58 1.18
C VAL A 156 1.70 16.73 1.66
N GLN A 157 1.54 16.89 2.99
CA GLN A 157 0.83 18.06 3.56
C GLN A 157 1.53 19.37 3.18
N LYS A 158 2.84 19.45 3.38
CA LYS A 158 3.66 20.61 2.99
C LYS A 158 3.58 20.85 1.48
N TYR A 159 3.69 19.80 0.67
CA TYR A 159 3.59 19.89 -0.79
C TYR A 159 2.28 20.52 -1.25
N PHE A 160 1.12 20.10 -0.72
CA PHE A 160 -0.18 20.69 -1.07
C PHE A 160 -0.28 22.14 -0.63
N LYS A 161 0.28 22.52 0.52
CA LYS A 161 0.32 23.90 0.99
C LYS A 161 1.18 24.77 0.06
N ASP A 162 2.38 24.31 -0.26
CA ASP A 162 3.35 25.08 -1.06
C ASP A 162 2.91 25.18 -2.54
N THR A 163 2.33 24.09 -3.11
CA THR A 163 2.01 24.02 -4.54
C THR A 163 0.65 24.61 -4.88
N TYR A 164 -0.35 24.39 -4.01
CA TYR A 164 -1.75 24.74 -4.27
C TYR A 164 -2.32 25.76 -3.29
N ASN A 165 -1.54 26.20 -2.30
CA ASN A 165 -2.02 26.95 -1.12
C ASN A 165 -3.24 26.29 -0.47
N ARG A 166 -3.25 24.94 -0.43
CA ARG A 166 -4.35 24.14 0.08
C ARG A 166 -3.96 23.48 1.41
N ASP A 167 -4.74 23.78 2.45
CA ASP A 167 -4.62 23.08 3.72
C ASP A 167 -5.20 21.66 3.60
N THR A 168 -4.57 20.71 4.28
CA THR A 168 -4.94 19.30 4.26
C THR A 168 -4.92 18.73 5.67
N VAL A 169 -5.68 17.66 5.89
CA VAL A 169 -5.74 16.98 7.19
C VAL A 169 -4.81 15.78 7.17
N PHE A 170 -3.88 15.74 8.12
CA PHE A 170 -2.96 14.62 8.27
C PHE A 170 -3.63 13.50 9.07
N ILE A 171 -3.91 12.37 8.41
CA ILE A 171 -4.46 11.15 9.03
C ILE A 171 -3.66 9.98 8.50
N GLU A 172 -2.88 9.35 9.37
CA GLU A 172 -2.04 8.19 9.04
C GLU A 172 -2.90 6.94 8.75
N ASN A 173 -2.32 5.92 8.10
CA ASN A 173 -2.94 4.60 8.04
C ASN A 173 -2.80 3.88 9.38
N GLY A 174 -3.63 2.85 9.59
CA GLY A 174 -3.52 1.96 10.72
C GLY A 174 -2.92 0.60 10.34
N VAL A 175 -2.68 -0.21 11.35
CA VAL A 175 -2.33 -1.62 11.23
C VAL A 175 -3.17 -2.46 12.19
N ASN A 176 -3.46 -3.69 11.82
CA ASN A 176 -4.17 -4.64 12.68
C ASN A 176 -3.18 -5.38 13.59
N LYS A 177 -3.65 -5.75 14.79
CA LYS A 177 -2.93 -6.70 15.62
C LYS A 177 -2.89 -8.05 14.90
N PRO A 178 -1.71 -8.62 14.65
CA PRO A 178 -1.60 -9.88 13.95
C PRO A 178 -1.92 -11.08 14.84
N VAL A 179 -2.17 -12.22 14.19
CA VAL A 179 -2.15 -13.54 14.84
C VAL A 179 -0.87 -14.22 14.37
N LEU A 180 0.01 -14.52 15.32
CA LEU A 180 1.24 -15.26 15.02
C LEU A 180 0.93 -16.67 14.57
N LYS A 181 1.61 -17.15 13.55
CA LYS A 181 1.45 -18.48 12.93
C LYS A 181 2.77 -19.24 12.96
N SER A 182 2.68 -20.55 13.14
CA SER A 182 3.79 -21.47 12.86
C SER A 182 4.09 -21.52 11.38
N ALA A 183 5.30 -22.00 11.04
CA ALA A 183 5.74 -22.15 9.65
C ALA A 183 5.28 -23.52 9.12
N ASP A 184 4.04 -23.63 8.68
CA ASP A 184 3.46 -24.88 8.17
C ASP A 184 3.37 -24.85 6.64
N ILE A 185 2.58 -23.95 6.08
CA ILE A 185 2.40 -23.78 4.63
C ILE A 185 3.71 -23.39 3.94
N ILE A 186 4.46 -22.44 4.53
CA ILE A 186 5.73 -21.97 3.96
C ILE A 186 6.82 -23.03 4.04
N THR A 187 6.77 -23.92 5.03
CA THR A 187 7.69 -25.07 5.10
C THR A 187 7.39 -26.08 4.00
N GLU A 188 6.11 -26.45 3.84
CA GLU A 188 5.68 -27.41 2.82
C GLU A 188 5.99 -26.89 1.39
N LYS A 189 5.67 -25.62 1.11
CA LYS A 189 5.81 -25.06 -0.25
C LYS A 189 7.22 -24.65 -0.62
N TYR A 190 7.99 -24.10 0.32
CA TYR A 190 9.25 -23.39 0.05
C TYR A 190 10.43 -23.90 0.86
N GLY A 191 10.23 -24.87 1.77
CA GLY A 191 11.25 -25.35 2.69
C GLY A 191 11.76 -24.24 3.62
N LEU A 192 10.89 -23.34 4.06
CA LEU A 192 11.20 -22.23 4.95
C LEU A 192 10.84 -22.61 6.40
N ASN A 193 11.75 -22.28 7.32
CA ASN A 193 11.50 -22.42 8.77
C ASN A 193 11.60 -21.05 9.43
N GLY A 194 11.29 -20.99 10.73
CA GLY A 194 11.40 -19.73 11.46
C GLY A 194 12.83 -19.19 11.47
N ASP A 195 12.95 -17.87 11.31
CA ASP A 195 14.21 -17.11 11.37
C ASP A 195 15.27 -17.47 10.33
N ASP A 196 14.92 -18.16 9.23
CA ASP A 196 15.88 -18.56 8.20
C ASP A 196 15.86 -17.71 6.93
N TYR A 197 15.03 -16.64 6.90
CA TYR A 197 14.92 -15.81 5.71
C TYR A 197 14.72 -14.32 5.99
N ILE A 198 15.13 -13.52 4.99
CA ILE A 198 14.80 -12.11 4.86
C ILE A 198 13.56 -12.02 3.99
N LEU A 199 12.53 -11.29 4.45
CA LEU A 199 11.29 -11.09 3.71
C LEU A 199 11.29 -9.73 3.00
N TYR A 200 11.08 -9.76 1.69
CA TYR A 200 10.63 -8.61 0.90
C TYR A 200 9.16 -8.85 0.52
N LEU A 201 8.29 -7.90 0.84
CA LEU A 201 6.86 -7.97 0.48
C LEU A 201 6.38 -6.64 -0.08
N ALA A 202 6.28 -6.58 -1.41
CA ALA A 202 5.73 -5.43 -2.13
C ALA A 202 5.40 -5.81 -3.58
N ARG A 203 4.73 -4.90 -4.31
CA ARG A 203 4.61 -5.04 -5.76
C ARG A 203 5.99 -4.96 -6.40
N ILE A 204 6.23 -5.79 -7.41
CA ILE A 204 7.49 -5.77 -8.17
C ILE A 204 7.42 -4.66 -9.22
N VAL A 205 7.90 -3.48 -8.84
CA VAL A 205 7.96 -2.25 -9.65
C VAL A 205 9.28 -1.51 -9.39
N PRO A 206 9.80 -0.72 -10.36
CA PRO A 206 11.13 -0.12 -10.24
C PRO A 206 11.34 0.72 -8.98
N GLU A 207 10.35 1.51 -8.57
CA GLU A 207 10.44 2.37 -7.39
C GLU A 207 10.55 1.62 -6.05
N LYS A 208 10.32 0.29 -6.04
CA LYS A 208 10.51 -0.56 -4.87
C LYS A 208 11.92 -1.14 -4.73
N ARG A 209 12.77 -0.93 -5.72
CA ARG A 209 14.21 -1.24 -5.72
C ARG A 209 14.54 -2.67 -5.28
N LEU A 210 13.71 -3.64 -5.69
CA LEU A 210 14.00 -5.05 -5.45
C LEU A 210 15.30 -5.50 -6.13
N ASP A 211 15.63 -4.90 -7.28
CA ASP A 211 16.92 -5.12 -7.95
C ASP A 211 18.11 -4.79 -7.04
N LEU A 212 18.05 -3.66 -6.35
CA LEU A 212 19.10 -3.26 -5.40
C LEU A 212 19.24 -4.24 -4.23
N LEU A 213 18.11 -4.74 -3.71
CA LEU A 213 18.12 -5.72 -2.62
C LEU A 213 18.73 -7.05 -3.06
N ILE A 214 18.39 -7.55 -4.24
CA ILE A 214 18.96 -8.79 -4.77
C ILE A 214 20.47 -8.64 -4.95
N GLU A 215 20.93 -7.53 -5.52
CA GLU A 215 22.38 -7.27 -5.71
C GLU A 215 23.11 -7.17 -4.36
N ALA A 216 22.53 -6.52 -3.35
CA ALA A 216 23.10 -6.45 -2.02
C ALA A 216 23.14 -7.83 -1.34
N PHE A 217 22.04 -8.60 -1.42
CA PHE A 217 21.96 -9.92 -0.82
C PHE A 217 22.97 -10.90 -1.39
N ARG A 218 23.19 -10.89 -2.70
CA ARG A 218 24.21 -11.74 -3.36
C ARG A 218 25.64 -11.48 -2.88
N LYS A 219 25.92 -10.28 -2.37
CA LYS A 219 27.21 -9.93 -1.77
C LYS A 219 27.36 -10.38 -0.31
N THR A 220 26.30 -10.94 0.29
CA THR A 220 26.34 -11.42 1.68
C THR A 220 26.79 -12.86 1.77
N ASN A 221 27.54 -13.18 2.83
CA ASN A 221 27.91 -14.56 3.18
C ASN A 221 26.96 -15.07 4.28
N THR A 222 25.82 -15.63 3.88
CA THR A 222 24.79 -16.14 4.80
C THR A 222 24.09 -17.37 4.21
N ASN A 223 23.65 -18.27 5.08
CA ASN A 223 22.81 -19.41 4.71
C ASN A 223 21.31 -19.05 4.71
N LYS A 224 20.94 -17.84 5.18
CA LYS A 224 19.56 -17.39 5.14
C LYS A 224 19.11 -17.18 3.70
N LYS A 225 17.82 -17.33 3.46
CA LYS A 225 17.19 -17.14 2.16
C LYS A 225 16.68 -15.71 2.00
N LEU A 226 16.53 -15.23 0.77
CA LEU A 226 15.78 -14.03 0.43
C LEU A 226 14.44 -14.45 -0.16
N VAL A 227 13.35 -14.19 0.57
CA VAL A 227 11.98 -14.49 0.12
C VAL A 227 11.36 -13.23 -0.47
N ILE A 228 11.00 -13.32 -1.73
CA ILE A 228 10.38 -12.24 -2.50
C ILE A 228 8.91 -12.56 -2.69
N ALA A 229 8.05 -11.91 -1.90
CA ALA A 229 6.61 -12.05 -1.97
C ALA A 229 5.99 -10.84 -2.67
N GLY A 230 5.29 -11.07 -3.78
CA GLY A 230 4.61 -10.05 -4.56
C GLY A 230 4.51 -10.37 -6.04
N GLY A 231 3.66 -9.63 -6.72
CA GLY A 231 3.43 -9.77 -8.15
C GLY A 231 3.78 -8.52 -8.95
N ALA A 232 3.95 -8.70 -10.26
CA ALA A 232 4.14 -7.58 -11.19
C ALA A 232 2.87 -6.72 -11.30
N SER A 233 3.05 -5.42 -11.46
CA SER A 233 1.95 -4.48 -11.73
C SER A 233 2.25 -3.68 -13.00
N HIS A 234 1.91 -4.22 -14.16
CA HIS A 234 2.11 -3.58 -15.48
C HIS A 234 3.58 -3.24 -15.83
N THR A 235 4.56 -3.98 -15.31
CA THR A 235 6.00 -3.78 -15.49
C THR A 235 6.67 -5.09 -15.89
N ASN A 236 6.27 -5.66 -17.05
CA ASN A 236 6.76 -6.96 -17.50
C ASN A 236 8.29 -6.98 -17.65
N ASP A 237 8.89 -5.94 -18.23
CA ASP A 237 10.34 -5.87 -18.45
C ASP A 237 11.12 -5.86 -17.13
N PHE A 238 10.63 -5.11 -16.13
CA PHE A 238 11.26 -5.09 -14.81
C PHE A 238 11.07 -6.44 -14.08
N MET A 239 9.92 -7.08 -14.25
CA MET A 239 9.70 -8.43 -13.69
C MET A 239 10.65 -9.45 -14.28
N GLN A 240 10.86 -9.44 -15.61
CA GLN A 240 11.84 -10.31 -16.27
C GLN A 240 13.26 -10.08 -15.74
N LYS A 241 13.67 -8.81 -15.60
CA LYS A 241 14.96 -8.47 -14.98
C LYS A 241 15.10 -9.07 -13.58
N ILE A 242 14.05 -8.96 -12.75
CA ILE A 242 14.07 -9.52 -11.38
C ILE A 242 14.16 -11.04 -11.40
N GLU A 243 13.39 -11.70 -12.26
CA GLU A 243 13.45 -13.17 -12.42
C GLU A 243 14.83 -13.66 -12.86
N GLU A 244 15.49 -12.94 -13.78
CA GLU A 244 16.84 -13.24 -14.23
C GLU A 244 17.89 -13.06 -13.11
N LEU A 245 17.76 -11.99 -12.32
CA LEU A 245 18.64 -11.74 -11.17
C LEU A 245 18.44 -12.79 -10.06
N ALA A 246 17.20 -13.16 -9.78
CA ALA A 246 16.89 -14.15 -8.76
C ALA A 246 17.41 -15.54 -9.10
N LYS A 247 17.35 -15.96 -10.37
CA LYS A 247 17.89 -17.25 -10.84
C LYS A 247 19.41 -17.42 -10.66
N GLN A 248 20.14 -16.32 -10.43
CA GLN A 248 21.61 -16.37 -10.28
C GLN A 248 22.05 -16.71 -8.85
N ASP A 249 21.12 -16.89 -7.90
CA ASP A 249 21.41 -17.25 -6.52
C ASP A 249 20.28 -18.16 -5.99
N GLU A 250 20.60 -19.41 -5.70
CA GLU A 250 19.65 -20.45 -5.24
C GLU A 250 19.00 -20.13 -3.88
N ARG A 251 19.59 -19.21 -3.12
CA ARG A 251 19.02 -18.74 -1.85
C ARG A 251 17.82 -17.81 -2.03
N ILE A 252 17.52 -17.39 -3.28
CA ILE A 252 16.44 -16.45 -3.57
C ILE A 252 15.18 -17.23 -3.97
N ILE A 253 14.11 -17.03 -3.22
CA ILE A 253 12.80 -17.68 -3.44
C ILE A 253 11.77 -16.64 -3.83
N MET A 254 11.15 -16.82 -4.99
CA MET A 254 10.04 -15.99 -5.46
C MET A 254 8.73 -16.72 -5.25
N THR A 255 7.90 -16.25 -4.30
CA THR A 255 6.61 -16.90 -3.99
C THR A 255 5.48 -16.46 -4.94
N GLY A 256 5.67 -15.35 -5.67
CA GLY A 256 4.58 -14.70 -6.36
C GLY A 256 3.66 -13.93 -5.40
N PHE A 257 2.42 -13.69 -5.81
CA PHE A 257 1.42 -13.03 -4.98
C PHE A 257 0.90 -13.96 -3.90
N VAL A 258 1.01 -13.57 -2.64
CA VAL A 258 0.57 -14.31 -1.45
C VAL A 258 -0.50 -13.53 -0.68
N GLN A 259 -1.40 -14.26 -0.01
CA GLN A 259 -2.45 -13.70 0.85
C GLN A 259 -2.94 -14.72 1.87
N GLY A 260 -3.74 -14.26 2.85
CA GLY A 260 -4.30 -15.12 3.89
C GLY A 260 -3.23 -15.73 4.78
N GLU A 261 -3.41 -16.98 5.17
CA GLU A 261 -2.56 -17.66 6.14
C GLU A 261 -1.09 -17.77 5.70
N GLU A 262 -0.85 -18.04 4.43
CA GLU A 262 0.50 -18.06 3.86
C GLU A 262 1.25 -16.71 4.04
N LEU A 263 0.54 -15.59 3.88
CA LEU A 263 1.10 -14.26 4.14
C LEU A 263 1.37 -14.05 5.64
N GLU A 264 0.44 -14.51 6.50
CA GLU A 264 0.58 -14.42 7.95
C GLU A 264 1.77 -15.24 8.44
N GLU A 265 1.98 -16.45 7.91
CA GLU A 265 3.16 -17.27 8.20
C GLU A 265 4.47 -16.61 7.75
N LEU A 266 4.49 -16.01 6.55
CA LEU A 266 5.67 -15.29 6.05
C LEU A 266 6.07 -14.11 6.94
N PHE A 267 5.12 -13.36 7.46
CA PHE A 267 5.44 -12.31 8.43
C PHE A 267 5.83 -12.86 9.80
N SER A 268 5.14 -13.90 10.27
CA SER A 268 5.35 -14.47 11.62
C SER A 268 6.74 -15.08 11.80
N ASN A 269 7.33 -15.59 10.72
CA ASN A 269 8.55 -16.39 10.79
C ASN A 269 9.77 -15.74 10.09
N ALA A 270 9.64 -14.50 9.63
CA ALA A 270 10.75 -13.80 9.00
C ALA A 270 11.81 -13.37 10.02
N TYR A 271 13.09 -13.61 9.72
CA TYR A 271 14.22 -13.08 10.49
C TYR A 271 14.35 -11.56 10.40
N LEU A 272 14.17 -11.02 9.19
CA LEU A 272 14.31 -9.60 8.89
C LEU A 272 13.30 -9.24 7.79
N TYR A 273 12.65 -8.10 7.90
CA TYR A 273 11.90 -7.50 6.82
C TYR A 273 12.74 -6.42 6.13
N CYS A 274 12.79 -6.42 4.80
CA CYS A 274 13.54 -5.41 4.05
C CYS A 274 12.66 -4.65 3.06
N LEU A 275 12.66 -3.31 3.15
CA LEU A 275 11.94 -2.42 2.24
C LEU A 275 12.88 -1.36 1.64
N PRO A 276 13.49 -1.62 0.48
CA PRO A 276 14.50 -0.73 -0.13
C PRO A 276 13.91 0.39 -0.99
N SER A 277 12.64 0.70 -0.84
CA SER A 277 11.87 1.60 -1.71
C SER A 277 12.45 3.00 -1.83
N ASP A 278 12.44 3.56 -3.03
CA ASP A 278 12.79 4.96 -3.30
C ASP A 278 11.59 5.90 -3.12
N VAL A 279 10.36 5.39 -3.22
CA VAL A 279 9.11 6.17 -3.11
C VAL A 279 8.05 5.35 -2.41
N GLU A 280 7.48 5.92 -1.36
CA GLU A 280 6.32 5.42 -0.61
C GLU A 280 5.30 6.55 -0.39
N GLY A 281 4.07 6.20 -0.10
CA GLY A 281 3.12 7.14 0.48
C GLY A 281 3.06 6.96 1.99
N MET A 282 2.64 5.76 2.40
CA MET A 282 2.76 5.23 3.76
C MET A 282 2.80 3.71 3.65
N PRO A 283 3.91 3.06 3.97
CA PRO A 283 4.16 1.66 3.64
C PRO A 283 3.43 0.70 4.60
N ILE A 284 2.23 0.23 4.21
CA ILE A 284 1.43 -0.69 5.03
C ILE A 284 2.18 -1.99 5.31
N SER A 285 2.89 -2.55 4.32
CA SER A 285 3.64 -3.80 4.54
C SER A 285 4.77 -3.67 5.56
N LEU A 286 5.35 -2.47 5.71
CA LEU A 286 6.32 -2.18 6.78
C LEU A 286 5.63 -2.15 8.14
N MET A 287 4.48 -1.48 8.24
CA MET A 287 3.69 -1.49 9.47
C MET A 287 3.22 -2.90 9.84
N GLU A 288 2.80 -3.69 8.86
CA GLU A 288 2.46 -5.11 9.06
C GLU A 288 3.68 -5.88 9.58
N ALA A 289 4.85 -5.79 8.96
CA ALA A 289 6.07 -6.48 9.43
C ALA A 289 6.41 -6.10 10.89
N MET A 290 6.34 -4.82 11.21
CA MET A 290 6.57 -4.33 12.57
C MET A 290 5.50 -4.82 13.56
N SER A 291 4.24 -4.97 13.14
CA SER A 291 3.19 -5.50 14.01
C SER A 291 3.42 -6.95 14.40
N TYR A 292 4.09 -7.73 13.55
CA TYR A 292 4.59 -9.07 13.86
C TYR A 292 5.90 -9.06 14.67
N GLY A 293 6.40 -7.90 15.09
CA GLY A 293 7.63 -7.75 15.83
C GLY A 293 8.91 -7.91 15.00
N ARG A 294 8.80 -7.90 13.66
CA ARG A 294 9.98 -8.14 12.81
C ARG A 294 10.91 -6.93 12.78
N ASN A 295 12.21 -7.18 12.93
CA ASN A 295 13.22 -6.17 12.68
C ASN A 295 13.18 -5.73 11.22
N CYS A 296 13.41 -4.44 10.95
CA CYS A 296 13.24 -3.87 9.62
C CYS A 296 14.51 -3.17 9.15
N LEU A 297 14.92 -3.46 7.90
CA LEU A 297 15.95 -2.74 7.16
C LEU A 297 15.26 -1.94 6.05
N ILE A 298 15.38 -0.62 6.08
CA ILE A 298 14.60 0.29 5.24
C ILE A 298 15.50 1.35 4.60
N SER A 299 15.11 1.87 3.44
CA SER A 299 15.70 3.09 2.90
C SER A 299 15.36 4.30 3.78
N ASP A 300 16.23 5.31 3.80
CA ASP A 300 16.13 6.52 4.63
C ASP A 300 15.14 7.56 4.10
N ILE A 301 14.15 7.16 3.27
CA ILE A 301 13.07 8.05 2.88
C ILE A 301 12.19 8.39 4.08
N GLU A 302 11.68 9.62 4.12
CA GLU A 302 10.94 10.13 5.28
C GLU A 302 9.74 9.26 5.66
N GLU A 303 9.00 8.74 4.68
CA GLU A 303 7.84 7.88 4.89
C GLU A 303 8.17 6.58 5.62
N ASN A 304 9.33 5.97 5.33
CA ASN A 304 9.80 4.77 6.00
C ASN A 304 10.29 5.09 7.42
N VAL A 305 11.10 6.15 7.54
CA VAL A 305 11.64 6.60 8.84
C VAL A 305 10.52 7.03 9.78
N GLN A 306 9.49 7.72 9.27
CA GLN A 306 8.32 8.11 10.06
C GLN A 306 7.60 6.90 10.66
N VAL A 307 7.47 5.81 9.90
CA VAL A 307 6.83 4.58 10.37
C VAL A 307 7.68 3.87 11.40
N CYS A 308 8.96 3.65 11.12
CA CYS A 308 9.84 2.88 12.00
C CYS A 308 10.23 3.63 13.28
N GLY A 309 10.29 4.96 13.25
CA GLY A 309 10.88 5.72 14.34
C GLY A 309 12.34 5.27 14.59
N GLU A 310 12.65 4.96 15.84
CA GLU A 310 13.98 4.43 16.23
C GLU A 310 14.12 2.90 16.08
N TYR A 311 13.03 2.20 15.75
CA TYR A 311 12.96 0.73 15.72
C TYR A 311 13.30 0.12 14.34
N GLY A 312 13.90 0.88 13.43
CA GLY A 312 14.34 0.41 12.13
C GLY A 312 15.83 0.70 11.86
N VAL A 313 16.48 -0.21 11.13
CA VAL A 313 17.82 0.05 10.58
C VAL A 313 17.66 0.75 9.24
N THR A 314 18.28 1.91 9.07
CA THR A 314 18.20 2.70 7.84
C THR A 314 19.47 2.58 7.01
N PHE A 315 19.31 2.59 5.69
CA PHE A 315 20.39 2.75 4.72
C PHE A 315 20.07 3.90 3.76
N LYS A 316 21.09 4.48 3.15
CA LYS A 316 20.94 5.59 2.19
C LYS A 316 20.20 5.12 0.95
N LYS A 317 19.09 5.81 0.63
CA LYS A 317 18.28 5.58 -0.55
C LYS A 317 19.13 5.34 -1.79
N SER A 318 18.81 4.31 -2.57
CA SER A 318 19.48 3.92 -3.83
C SER A 318 20.98 3.63 -3.69
N ASN A 319 21.53 3.42 -2.50
CA ASN A 319 22.94 3.16 -2.26
C ASN A 319 23.19 1.66 -2.01
N LEU A 320 23.77 0.98 -2.99
CA LEU A 320 24.04 -0.47 -2.92
C LEU A 320 25.03 -0.84 -1.82
N ASP A 321 26.10 -0.07 -1.67
CA ASP A 321 27.16 -0.41 -0.71
C ASP A 321 26.66 -0.21 0.72
N ASP A 322 25.91 0.86 0.98
CA ASP A 322 25.32 1.09 2.31
C ASP A 322 24.26 0.03 2.63
N LEU A 323 23.38 -0.33 1.66
CA LEU A 323 22.44 -1.44 1.84
C LEU A 323 23.16 -2.74 2.15
N THR A 324 24.23 -3.07 1.41
CA THR A 324 25.03 -4.27 1.63
C THR A 324 25.66 -4.30 3.03
N ASN A 325 26.23 -3.17 3.46
CA ASN A 325 26.84 -3.04 4.78
C ASN A 325 25.80 -3.18 5.91
N LYS A 326 24.64 -2.52 5.76
CA LYS A 326 23.57 -2.60 6.76
C LYS A 326 22.91 -3.98 6.79
N LEU A 327 22.78 -4.64 5.63
CA LEU A 327 22.27 -6.00 5.55
C LEU A 327 23.22 -6.98 6.27
N ASN A 328 24.54 -6.89 6.03
CA ASN A 328 25.54 -7.68 6.75
C ASN A 328 25.51 -7.39 8.26
N LEU A 329 25.33 -6.14 8.66
CA LEU A 329 25.18 -5.79 10.08
C LEU A 329 23.95 -6.51 10.69
N CYS A 330 22.78 -6.46 10.03
CA CYS A 330 21.57 -7.15 10.50
C CYS A 330 21.76 -8.68 10.57
N LEU A 331 22.44 -9.27 9.60
CA LEU A 331 22.67 -10.72 9.53
C LEU A 331 23.64 -11.23 10.59
N ASN A 332 24.62 -10.44 11.01
CA ASN A 332 25.67 -10.81 11.97
C ASN A 332 25.36 -10.39 13.41
N SER A 333 24.36 -9.57 13.64
CA SER A 333 23.93 -9.09 14.96
C SER A 333 22.74 -9.87 15.49
N LYS A 334 22.66 -10.09 16.82
CA LYS A 334 21.37 -10.45 17.43
C LYS A 334 20.40 -9.29 17.21
N SER A 335 19.10 -9.61 17.12
CA SER A 335 18.05 -8.63 16.95
C SER A 335 18.34 -7.38 17.80
N ARG A 336 18.29 -6.18 17.19
CA ARG A 336 18.56 -4.91 17.87
C ARG A 336 17.46 -4.57 18.88
N PHE A 337 16.22 -4.97 18.58
CA PHE A 337 15.06 -4.73 19.42
C PHE A 337 14.30 -6.04 19.63
N GLU A 338 13.72 -6.18 20.81
CA GLU A 338 12.82 -7.31 21.10
C GLU A 338 11.52 -7.18 20.29
N GLU A 339 10.98 -8.32 19.86
CA GLU A 339 9.79 -8.38 19.00
C GLU A 339 8.55 -7.71 19.58
N ASN A 340 8.34 -7.89 20.91
CA ASN A 340 7.24 -7.27 21.64
C ASN A 340 7.36 -5.74 21.66
N VAL A 341 8.58 -5.19 21.78
CA VAL A 341 8.83 -3.74 21.81
C VAL A 341 8.47 -3.11 20.47
N ILE A 342 8.89 -3.74 19.35
CA ILE A 342 8.55 -3.29 17.99
C ILE A 342 7.03 -3.35 17.78
N SER A 343 6.42 -4.48 18.14
CA SER A 343 4.98 -4.71 17.96
C SER A 343 4.16 -3.72 18.79
N ASP A 344 4.49 -3.53 20.04
CA ASP A 344 3.78 -2.58 20.92
C ASP A 344 3.89 -1.13 20.42
N TYR A 345 5.08 -0.72 19.95
CA TYR A 345 5.28 0.61 19.37
C TYR A 345 4.34 0.85 18.20
N ILE A 346 4.33 -0.05 17.20
CA ILE A 346 3.59 0.16 15.96
C ILE A 346 2.07 0.07 16.19
N LEU A 347 1.60 -0.88 17.02
CA LEU A 347 0.19 -1.07 17.31
C LEU A 347 -0.40 0.07 18.15
N LYS A 348 0.38 0.66 19.04
CA LYS A 348 -0.03 1.83 19.83
C LYS A 348 -0.11 3.08 18.98
N ARG A 349 0.82 3.26 18.04
CA ARG A 349 0.91 4.48 17.23
C ARG A 349 -0.04 4.49 16.04
N TYR A 350 -0.23 3.35 15.37
CA TYR A 350 -0.97 3.24 14.11
C TYR A 350 -2.20 2.35 14.26
N ASN A 351 -3.22 2.88 14.89
CA ASN A 351 -4.45 2.16 15.18
C ASN A 351 -5.56 2.51 14.18
N TRP A 352 -6.18 1.52 13.56
CA TRP A 352 -7.28 1.74 12.62
C TRP A 352 -8.50 2.42 13.27
N ASP A 353 -8.79 2.18 14.53
CA ASP A 353 -9.94 2.79 15.19
C ASP A 353 -9.74 4.31 15.35
N ASP A 354 -8.51 4.75 15.64
CA ASP A 354 -8.14 6.17 15.66
C ASP A 354 -8.26 6.82 14.28
N VAL A 355 -7.82 6.10 13.22
CA VAL A 355 -7.95 6.55 11.82
C VAL A 355 -9.41 6.75 11.45
N VAL A 356 -10.26 5.79 11.81
CA VAL A 356 -11.70 5.85 11.54
C VAL A 356 -12.36 6.98 12.33
N GLU A 357 -12.00 7.18 13.60
CA GLU A 357 -12.54 8.26 14.42
C GLU A 357 -12.17 9.64 13.86
N LYS A 358 -10.90 9.85 13.48
CA LYS A 358 -10.45 11.10 12.84
C LYS A 358 -11.16 11.34 11.51
N THR A 359 -11.34 10.29 10.70
CA THR A 359 -12.04 10.37 9.41
C THR A 359 -13.54 10.66 9.61
N GLU A 360 -14.16 10.03 10.60
CA GLU A 360 -15.57 10.28 10.97
C GLU A 360 -15.78 11.73 11.43
N LYS A 361 -14.88 12.27 12.27
CA LYS A 361 -14.93 13.69 12.68
C LYS A 361 -14.84 14.61 11.47
N LEU A 362 -13.97 14.29 10.51
CA LEU A 362 -13.83 15.05 9.27
C LEU A 362 -15.10 14.99 8.42
N TYR A 363 -15.74 13.82 8.30
CA TYR A 363 -17.03 13.74 7.60
C TYR A 363 -18.11 14.61 8.24
N LYS A 364 -18.20 14.59 9.58
CA LYS A 364 -19.18 15.39 10.33
C LYS A 364 -18.93 16.90 10.22
N SER A 365 -17.69 17.33 10.05
CA SER A 365 -17.36 18.76 9.94
C SER A 365 -17.77 19.40 8.62
N ILE A 366 -18.01 18.61 7.57
CA ILE A 366 -18.41 19.10 6.25
C ILE A 366 -19.90 18.90 5.94
N LEU A 367 -20.63 18.15 6.78
CA LEU A 367 -22.07 17.93 6.65
C LEU A 367 -22.88 19.04 7.28
#